data_a4a0fb318d849434d8e43f5822c71d6d
#
_entry.id   a4a0fb318d849434d8e43f5822c71d6d
#
_cell.length_a   1.000
_cell.length_b   1.000
_cell.length_c   1.000
_cell.angle_alpha   90.00
_cell.angle_beta   90.00
_cell.angle_gamma   90.00
#
_symmetry.space_group_name_H-M   'P 1'
#
loop_
_entity.id
_entity.type
_entity.pdbx_description
1 polymer ?
#
loop_
_entity_poly.entity_id
_entity_poly.type
_entity_poly.pdbx_seq_one_letter_code
_entity_poly.pdbx_strand_id
1 'polypeptide(L)'
;GKEYVPAYIKTRIYIDFSNPDIFEEEYEKLVRNIYNKPLYRKPKLGKQPEWLDEEKSDLFPLTDLIRQIKGATSDKKKHSCANRFIDAYIEALKSYYKSIKNAGEEVYNQFLETKSIRDIFLDFLPALDEAEISISEVVCPALEKMYNELTSAYGFESGPCQASDWDYEVYHIF
;
A
#
# COMPACT_ATOMS: atom_id res chain seq x y z
N GLY A 1 42.09 19.79 8.99
CA GLY A 1 42.17 18.34 8.66
C GLY A 1 41.16 17.87 7.61
N LYS A 2 39.93 18.43 7.60
CA LYS A 2 38.85 17.98 6.69
C LYS A 2 39.07 18.33 5.21
N GLU A 3 39.93 19.23 4.89
CA GLU A 3 40.16 19.78 3.55
C GLU A 3 40.91 18.80 2.62
N TYR A 4 41.68 17.88 3.19
CA TYR A 4 42.50 16.92 2.45
C TYR A 4 41.88 15.52 2.36
N VAL A 5 40.68 15.33 2.87
CA VAL A 5 40.03 14.00 2.81
C VAL A 5 39.42 13.79 1.43
N PRO A 6 39.80 12.73 0.69
CA PRO A 6 39.21 12.42 -0.60
C PRO A 6 37.68 12.28 -0.53
N ALA A 7 37.00 12.68 -1.61
CA ALA A 7 35.53 12.75 -1.64
C ALA A 7 34.85 11.41 -1.29
N TYR A 8 35.45 10.28 -1.69
CA TYR A 8 34.93 8.95 -1.41
C TYR A 8 35.03 8.53 0.06
N ILE A 9 35.90 9.18 0.88
CA ILE A 9 36.03 8.93 2.30
C ILE A 9 35.10 9.86 3.11
N LYS A 10 34.76 11.06 2.56
CA LYS A 10 33.92 12.06 3.27
C LYS A 10 32.54 11.52 3.70
N THR A 11 32.05 10.52 3.01
CA THR A 11 30.75 9.87 3.30
C THR A 11 30.85 8.75 4.35
N ARG A 12 32.07 8.38 4.75
CA ARG A 12 32.29 7.36 5.77
C ARG A 12 32.60 7.99 7.12
N ILE A 13 32.10 7.34 8.16
CA ILE A 13 32.46 7.69 9.54
C ILE A 13 33.92 7.28 9.74
N TYR A 14 34.76 8.24 10.07
CA TYR A 14 36.17 7.99 10.39
C TYR A 14 36.51 8.59 11.77
N ILE A 15 37.55 8.08 12.37
CA ILE A 15 38.04 8.51 13.67
C ILE A 15 39.18 9.47 13.42
N ASP A 16 39.09 10.68 13.95
CA ASP A 16 40.08 11.77 13.74
C ASP A 16 40.95 11.97 14.98
N PHE A 17 42.20 11.58 14.90
CA PHE A 17 43.20 11.75 15.96
C PHE A 17 44.02 13.05 15.83
N SER A 18 43.67 13.93 14.91
CA SER A 18 44.46 15.16 14.68
C SER A 18 44.23 16.22 15.75
N ASN A 19 43.17 16.13 16.54
CA ASN A 19 42.86 17.08 17.59
C ASN A 19 43.16 16.46 18.97
N PRO A 20 44.16 17.03 19.73
CA PRO A 20 44.51 16.51 21.05
C PRO A 20 43.38 16.59 22.08
N ASP A 21 42.47 17.57 21.97
CA ASP A 21 41.41 17.80 22.95
C ASP A 21 40.34 16.71 22.96
N ILE A 22 40.18 16.02 21.82
CA ILE A 22 39.19 14.96 21.66
C ILE A 22 39.82 13.56 21.46
N PHE A 23 41.15 13.48 21.63
CA PHE A 23 41.90 12.25 21.41
C PHE A 23 41.37 11.06 22.22
N GLU A 24 41.11 11.29 23.51
CA GLU A 24 40.61 10.24 24.40
C GLU A 24 39.24 9.71 23.96
N GLU A 25 38.34 10.60 23.54
CA GLU A 25 37.01 10.21 23.05
C GLU A 25 37.10 9.40 21.73
N GLU A 26 37.95 9.84 20.80
CA GLU A 26 38.17 9.17 19.53
C GLU A 26 38.88 7.83 19.71
N TYR A 27 39.82 7.74 20.67
CA TYR A 27 40.48 6.51 21.03
C TYR A 27 39.49 5.50 21.66
N GLU A 28 38.60 5.94 22.53
CA GLU A 28 37.55 5.09 23.08
C GLU A 28 36.63 4.56 21.98
N LYS A 29 36.25 5.40 21.01
CA LYS A 29 35.46 4.97 19.84
C LYS A 29 36.20 3.91 19.03
N LEU A 30 37.51 4.04 18.82
CA LEU A 30 38.31 3.05 18.13
C LEU A 30 38.30 1.71 18.87
N VAL A 31 38.60 1.72 20.17
CA VAL A 31 38.61 0.50 21.00
C VAL A 31 37.26 -0.18 20.98
N ARG A 32 36.18 0.59 21.13
CA ARG A 32 34.82 0.05 21.07
C ARG A 32 34.49 -0.58 19.73
N ASN A 33 34.95 -0.02 18.62
CA ASN A 33 34.79 -0.57 17.29
C ASN A 33 35.57 -1.90 17.13
N ILE A 34 36.82 -1.96 17.58
CA ILE A 34 37.64 -3.16 17.52
C ILE A 34 36.98 -4.32 18.29
N TYR A 35 36.46 -4.04 19.49
CA TYR A 35 35.81 -5.04 20.32
C TYR A 35 34.33 -5.23 20.06
N ASN A 36 33.78 -4.58 19.00
CA ASN A 36 32.36 -4.62 18.63
C ASN A 36 31.40 -4.30 19.80
N LYS A 37 31.79 -3.32 20.62
CA LYS A 37 31.02 -2.80 21.77
C LYS A 37 30.67 -1.33 21.57
N PRO A 38 29.75 -1.00 20.66
CA PRO A 38 29.39 0.40 20.39
C PRO A 38 28.83 1.07 21.64
N LEU A 39 29.10 2.36 21.81
CA LEU A 39 28.60 3.18 22.92
C LEU A 39 27.07 3.18 22.95
N TYR A 40 26.46 3.23 21.77
CA TYR A 40 25.01 3.16 21.58
C TYR A 40 24.66 1.90 20.84
N ARG A 41 23.95 1.00 21.49
CA ARG A 41 23.36 -0.15 20.79
C ARG A 41 22.12 0.34 20.04
N LYS A 42 22.00 -0.05 18.76
CA LYS A 42 20.73 0.12 18.06
C LYS A 42 19.62 -0.52 18.89
N PRO A 43 18.52 0.15 19.16
CA PRO A 43 17.39 -0.47 19.81
C PRO A 43 17.00 -1.69 19.01
N LYS A 44 16.58 -2.78 19.69
CA LYS A 44 16.01 -3.92 19.00
C LYS A 44 14.82 -3.41 18.20
N LEU A 45 14.79 -3.75 16.91
CA LEU A 45 13.60 -3.55 16.11
C LEU A 45 12.43 -4.17 16.86
N GLY A 46 11.31 -3.47 16.94
CA GLY A 46 10.07 -4.00 17.48
C GLY A 46 9.67 -5.29 16.76
N LYS A 47 8.64 -5.96 17.26
CA LYS A 47 8.05 -7.08 16.53
C LYS A 47 7.62 -6.58 15.17
N GLN A 48 7.89 -7.39 14.14
CA GLN A 48 7.38 -7.16 12.80
C GLN A 48 5.86 -7.00 12.89
N PRO A 49 5.28 -5.95 12.28
CA PRO A 49 3.82 -5.82 12.24
C PRO A 49 3.21 -7.05 11.57
N GLU A 50 2.13 -7.56 12.13
CA GLU A 50 1.44 -8.79 11.65
C GLU A 50 1.01 -8.68 10.18
N TRP A 51 0.72 -7.46 9.71
CA TRP A 51 0.34 -7.21 8.31
C TRP A 51 1.47 -7.45 7.29
N LEU A 52 2.74 -7.53 7.73
CA LEU A 52 3.89 -7.85 6.86
C LEU A 52 4.04 -9.35 6.60
N ASP A 53 3.49 -10.19 7.47
CA ASP A 53 3.53 -11.65 7.33
C ASP A 53 2.31 -12.19 6.56
N GLU A 54 1.28 -11.36 6.36
CA GLU A 54 0.16 -11.72 5.53
C GLU A 54 0.53 -11.57 4.05
N GLU A 55 0.25 -12.57 3.22
CA GLU A 55 0.43 -12.59 1.76
C GLU A 55 -0.45 -11.54 1.01
N LYS A 56 -0.85 -10.48 1.69
CA LYS A 56 -1.63 -9.35 1.14
C LYS A 56 -0.79 -8.36 0.33
N SER A 57 0.34 -8.81 -0.23
CA SER A 57 1.24 -7.92 -0.98
C SER A 57 0.55 -7.22 -2.15
N ASP A 58 -0.43 -7.87 -2.77
CA ASP A 58 -1.11 -7.36 -3.96
C ASP A 58 -2.10 -6.21 -3.63
N LEU A 59 -2.56 -6.12 -2.39
CA LEU A 59 -3.49 -5.08 -1.94
C LEU A 59 -2.78 -3.89 -1.26
N PHE A 60 -1.47 -3.97 -1.04
CA PHE A 60 -0.68 -2.91 -0.42
C PHE A 60 -0.80 -1.54 -1.15
N PRO A 61 -0.81 -1.48 -2.49
CA PRO A 61 -0.99 -0.20 -3.18
C PRO A 61 -2.31 0.50 -2.84
N LEU A 62 -3.39 -0.24 -2.62
CA LEU A 62 -4.71 0.30 -2.26
C LEU A 62 -4.71 0.88 -0.85
N THR A 63 -4.16 0.14 0.12
CA THR A 63 -4.05 0.62 1.51
C THR A 63 -3.16 1.84 1.64
N ASP A 64 -2.10 1.94 0.84
CA ASP A 64 -1.23 3.11 0.81
C ASP A 64 -1.95 4.33 0.23
N LEU A 65 -2.76 4.18 -0.81
CA LEU A 65 -3.58 5.25 -1.36
C LEU A 65 -4.60 5.79 -0.36
N ILE A 66 -5.26 4.92 0.42
CA ILE A 66 -6.14 5.32 1.53
C ILE A 66 -5.37 6.18 2.54
N ARG A 67 -4.16 5.77 2.92
CA ARG A 67 -3.30 6.54 3.82
C ARG A 67 -2.91 7.90 3.22
N GLN A 68 -2.62 7.94 1.92
CA GLN A 68 -2.30 9.19 1.22
C GLN A 68 -3.49 10.15 1.18
N ILE A 69 -4.73 9.67 1.04
CA ILE A 69 -5.94 10.48 1.10
C ILE A 69 -6.06 11.14 2.47
N LYS A 70 -5.94 10.38 3.56
CA LYS A 70 -6.01 10.88 4.94
C LYS A 70 -4.89 11.88 5.28
N GLY A 71 -3.71 11.68 4.72
CA GLY A 71 -2.54 12.56 4.94
C GLY A 71 -2.41 13.76 4.00
N ALA A 72 -3.29 13.87 3.00
CA ALA A 72 -3.18 14.96 2.02
C ALA A 72 -3.71 16.28 2.57
N THR A 73 -2.94 17.35 2.40
CA THR A 73 -3.29 18.71 2.87
C THR A 73 -4.00 19.55 1.82
N SER A 74 -3.97 19.16 0.55
CA SER A 74 -4.56 19.89 -0.56
C SER A 74 -5.71 19.09 -1.15
N ASP A 75 -6.86 19.75 -1.38
CA ASP A 75 -8.06 19.12 -1.96
C ASP A 75 -7.80 18.52 -3.33
N LYS A 76 -7.01 19.19 -4.16
CA LYS A 76 -6.59 18.64 -5.45
C LYS A 76 -5.83 17.32 -5.31
N LYS A 77 -4.97 17.21 -4.29
CA LYS A 77 -4.21 15.98 -4.03
C LYS A 77 -5.11 14.88 -3.47
N LYS A 78 -6.04 15.22 -2.58
CA LYS A 78 -7.04 14.30 -2.03
C LYS A 78 -7.86 13.65 -3.15
N HIS A 79 -8.46 14.45 -4.04
CA HIS A 79 -9.22 13.95 -5.17
C HIS A 79 -8.38 13.13 -6.15
N SER A 80 -7.13 13.55 -6.42
CA SER A 80 -6.22 12.78 -7.25
C SER A 80 -5.91 11.40 -6.67
N CYS A 81 -5.70 11.31 -5.35
CA CYS A 81 -5.47 10.03 -4.68
C CYS A 81 -6.73 9.16 -4.67
N ALA A 82 -7.92 9.76 -4.49
CA ALA A 82 -9.19 9.04 -4.54
C ALA A 82 -9.44 8.43 -5.94
N ASN A 83 -9.24 9.19 -6.99
CA ASN A 83 -9.38 8.68 -8.37
C ASN A 83 -8.36 7.56 -8.66
N ARG A 84 -7.11 7.72 -8.24
CA ARG A 84 -6.09 6.67 -8.37
C ARG A 84 -6.44 5.41 -7.60
N PHE A 85 -7.08 5.56 -6.43
CA PHE A 85 -7.58 4.40 -5.68
C PHE A 85 -8.63 3.65 -6.49
N ILE A 86 -9.61 4.35 -7.09
CA ILE A 86 -10.65 3.73 -7.92
C ILE A 86 -10.03 2.99 -9.11
N ASP A 87 -9.09 3.61 -9.82
CA ASP A 87 -8.40 2.99 -10.96
C ASP A 87 -7.66 1.71 -10.54
N ALA A 88 -6.89 1.79 -9.45
CA ALA A 88 -6.15 0.64 -8.93
C ALA A 88 -7.08 -0.47 -8.39
N TYR A 89 -8.21 -0.08 -7.79
CA TYR A 89 -9.21 -1.01 -7.30
C TYR A 89 -9.87 -1.80 -8.43
N ILE A 90 -10.24 -1.13 -9.53
CA ILE A 90 -10.81 -1.78 -10.72
C ILE A 90 -9.79 -2.76 -11.33
N GLU A 91 -8.52 -2.39 -11.42
CA GLU A 91 -7.48 -3.29 -11.93
C GLU A 91 -7.25 -4.50 -11.02
N ALA A 92 -7.30 -4.31 -9.70
CA ALA A 92 -7.23 -5.40 -8.74
C ALA A 92 -8.41 -6.37 -8.89
N LEU A 93 -9.63 -5.85 -9.04
CA LEU A 93 -10.82 -6.67 -9.34
C LEU A 93 -10.65 -7.46 -10.63
N LYS A 94 -10.25 -6.82 -11.71
CA LYS A 94 -10.03 -7.50 -13.01
C LYS A 94 -8.98 -8.61 -12.90
N SER A 95 -7.90 -8.37 -12.15
CA SER A 95 -6.86 -9.38 -11.93
C SER A 95 -7.39 -10.58 -11.16
N TYR A 96 -8.18 -10.31 -10.12
CA TYR A 96 -8.79 -11.33 -9.30
C TYR A 96 -9.74 -12.22 -10.14
N TYR A 97 -10.63 -11.61 -10.91
CA TYR A 97 -11.58 -12.36 -11.75
C TYR A 97 -10.92 -13.14 -12.88
N LYS A 98 -9.78 -12.72 -13.39
CA LYS A 98 -8.99 -13.53 -14.33
C LYS A 98 -8.45 -14.81 -13.70
N SER A 99 -8.23 -14.84 -12.40
CA SER A 99 -7.74 -16.02 -11.67
C SER A 99 -8.83 -17.06 -11.41
N ILE A 100 -10.13 -16.64 -11.31
CA ILE A 100 -11.27 -17.52 -11.05
C ILE A 100 -11.78 -18.14 -12.37
N LYS A 101 -10.95 -18.85 -13.09
CA LYS A 101 -11.37 -19.51 -14.35
C LYS A 101 -12.04 -20.88 -14.18
N ASN A 102 -12.18 -21.38 -12.99
CA ASN A 102 -12.81 -22.68 -12.74
C ASN A 102 -14.27 -22.50 -12.34
N ALA A 103 -15.14 -22.41 -13.34
CA ALA A 103 -16.59 -22.54 -13.19
C ALA A 103 -16.91 -23.88 -12.52
N GLY A 104 -17.21 -23.88 -11.25
CA GLY A 104 -17.58 -25.08 -10.48
C GLY A 104 -17.40 -24.95 -8.98
N GLU A 105 -16.69 -23.94 -8.49
CA GLU A 105 -16.67 -23.64 -7.08
C GLU A 105 -17.91 -22.86 -6.68
N GLU A 106 -18.50 -23.25 -5.56
CA GLU A 106 -19.70 -22.61 -5.04
C GLU A 106 -19.51 -21.09 -4.91
N VAL A 107 -20.48 -20.30 -5.37
CA VAL A 107 -20.54 -18.83 -5.29
C VAL A 107 -20.15 -18.32 -3.89
N TYR A 108 -20.44 -19.09 -2.86
CA TYR A 108 -20.07 -18.80 -1.49
C TYR A 108 -18.55 -18.76 -1.24
N ASN A 109 -17.78 -19.65 -1.86
CA ASN A 109 -16.32 -19.66 -1.72
C ASN A 109 -15.71 -18.44 -2.43
N GLN A 110 -16.22 -18.09 -3.59
CA GLN A 110 -15.82 -16.88 -4.32
C GLN A 110 -16.12 -15.62 -3.50
N PHE A 111 -17.29 -15.57 -2.86
CA PHE A 111 -17.65 -14.46 -1.96
C PHE A 111 -16.71 -14.35 -0.76
N LEU A 112 -16.24 -15.45 -0.19
CA LEU A 112 -15.28 -15.44 0.91
C LEU A 112 -13.89 -14.96 0.45
N GLU A 113 -13.46 -15.37 -0.72
CA GLU A 113 -12.15 -15.00 -1.28
C GLU A 113 -12.10 -13.50 -1.64
N THR A 114 -13.19 -12.91 -2.14
CA THR A 114 -13.28 -11.47 -2.43
C THR A 114 -13.39 -10.59 -1.19
N LYS A 115 -13.55 -11.17 0.00
CA LYS A 115 -13.74 -10.41 1.24
C LYS A 115 -12.67 -9.34 1.46
N SER A 116 -11.40 -9.68 1.27
CA SER A 116 -10.28 -8.76 1.51
C SER A 116 -10.33 -7.53 0.59
N ILE A 117 -10.75 -7.70 -0.67
CA ILE A 117 -10.91 -6.59 -1.62
C ILE A 117 -12.11 -5.72 -1.23
N ARG A 118 -13.23 -6.33 -0.85
CA ARG A 118 -14.42 -5.59 -0.36
C ARG A 118 -14.11 -4.81 0.92
N ASP A 119 -13.44 -5.43 1.88
CA ASP A 119 -13.06 -4.76 3.13
C ASP A 119 -12.23 -3.49 2.87
N ILE A 120 -11.31 -3.52 1.89
CA ILE A 120 -10.52 -2.34 1.50
C ILE A 120 -11.41 -1.24 0.91
N PHE A 121 -12.41 -1.59 0.13
CA PHE A 121 -13.36 -0.59 -0.38
C PHE A 121 -14.19 0.03 0.75
N LEU A 122 -14.59 -0.77 1.72
CA LEU A 122 -15.27 -0.28 2.93
C LEU A 122 -14.37 0.64 3.77
N ASP A 123 -13.05 0.40 3.82
CA ASP A 123 -12.09 1.27 4.48
C ASP A 123 -11.85 2.59 3.72
N PHE A 124 -12.07 2.60 2.42
CA PHE A 124 -11.97 3.78 1.58
C PHE A 124 -13.06 4.82 1.86
N LEU A 125 -14.29 4.38 2.14
CA LEU A 125 -15.42 5.28 2.39
C LEU A 125 -15.20 6.23 3.58
N PRO A 126 -14.85 5.74 4.78
CA PRO A 126 -14.54 6.64 5.90
C PRO A 126 -13.28 7.49 5.65
N ALA A 127 -12.35 7.05 4.81
CA ALA A 127 -11.19 7.87 4.45
C ALA A 127 -11.57 9.07 3.58
N LEU A 128 -12.60 8.96 2.74
CA LEU A 128 -13.17 10.11 2.00
C LEU A 128 -13.84 11.08 2.96
N ASP A 129 -14.63 10.59 3.92
CA ASP A 129 -15.32 11.41 4.90
C ASP A 129 -14.32 12.17 5.79
N GLU A 130 -13.31 11.50 6.34
CA GLU A 130 -12.22 12.12 7.09
C GLU A 130 -11.45 13.18 6.26
N ALA A 131 -11.37 13.00 4.96
CA ALA A 131 -10.74 13.94 4.04
C ALA A 131 -11.67 15.08 3.60
N GLU A 132 -12.92 15.11 4.06
CA GLU A 132 -13.95 16.09 3.66
C GLU A 132 -14.25 16.04 2.14
N ILE A 133 -14.15 14.86 1.53
CA ILE A 133 -14.52 14.62 0.14
C ILE A 133 -15.96 14.10 0.09
N SER A 134 -16.78 14.66 -0.78
CA SER A 134 -18.14 14.16 -1.02
C SER A 134 -18.10 12.72 -1.55
N ILE A 135 -18.61 11.77 -0.76
CA ILE A 135 -18.68 10.36 -1.13
C ILE A 135 -19.46 10.20 -2.46
N SER A 136 -20.57 10.90 -2.64
CA SER A 136 -21.39 10.81 -3.85
C SER A 136 -20.65 11.27 -5.10
N GLU A 137 -19.79 12.29 -5.01
CA GLU A 137 -19.02 12.80 -6.14
C GLU A 137 -17.92 11.85 -6.63
N VAL A 138 -17.39 11.02 -5.73
CA VAL A 138 -16.33 10.07 -6.05
C VAL A 138 -16.90 8.68 -6.30
N VAL A 139 -17.79 8.21 -5.44
CA VAL A 139 -18.27 6.82 -5.46
C VAL A 139 -19.27 6.60 -6.58
N CYS A 140 -20.24 7.49 -6.83
CA CYS A 140 -21.22 7.25 -7.90
C CYS A 140 -20.58 7.11 -9.29
N PRO A 141 -19.66 8.01 -9.73
CA PRO A 141 -18.95 7.80 -10.99
C PRO A 141 -18.03 6.57 -10.98
N ALA A 142 -17.48 6.22 -9.82
CA ALA A 142 -16.64 5.03 -9.66
C ALA A 142 -17.44 3.75 -9.87
N LEU A 143 -18.64 3.65 -9.30
CA LEU A 143 -19.53 2.52 -9.47
C LEU A 143 -19.95 2.35 -10.94
N GLU A 144 -20.31 3.44 -11.59
CA GLU A 144 -20.64 3.44 -13.03
C GLU A 144 -19.44 2.98 -13.87
N LYS A 145 -18.25 3.49 -13.55
CA LYS A 145 -17.01 3.07 -14.22
C LYS A 145 -16.72 1.59 -14.00
N MET A 146 -16.81 1.10 -12.76
CA MET A 146 -16.63 -0.31 -12.43
C MET A 146 -17.60 -1.18 -13.21
N TYR A 147 -18.88 -0.84 -13.19
CA TYR A 147 -19.89 -1.57 -13.94
C TYR A 147 -19.55 -1.66 -15.43
N ASN A 148 -19.26 -0.53 -16.07
CA ASN A 148 -18.96 -0.47 -17.51
C ASN A 148 -17.68 -1.24 -17.88
N GLU A 149 -16.62 -1.11 -17.08
CA GLU A 149 -15.34 -1.78 -17.36
C GLU A 149 -15.40 -3.29 -17.11
N LEU A 150 -16.10 -3.71 -16.08
CA LEU A 150 -16.23 -5.11 -15.74
C LEU A 150 -17.18 -5.82 -16.72
N THR A 151 -18.30 -5.20 -17.07
CA THR A 151 -19.22 -5.77 -18.08
C THR A 151 -18.59 -5.84 -19.46
N SER A 152 -17.79 -4.83 -19.84
CA SER A 152 -17.06 -4.79 -21.10
C SER A 152 -15.96 -5.87 -21.17
N ALA A 153 -15.28 -6.12 -20.04
CA ALA A 153 -14.17 -7.09 -19.98
C ALA A 153 -14.64 -8.54 -20.04
N TYR A 154 -15.86 -8.84 -19.59
CA TYR A 154 -16.37 -10.21 -19.47
C TYR A 154 -17.48 -10.54 -20.46
N GLY A 155 -17.83 -9.61 -21.35
CA GLY A 155 -18.73 -9.78 -22.48
C GLY A 155 -20.10 -10.32 -22.05
N PHE A 156 -21.10 -9.48 -21.96
CA PHE A 156 -22.48 -9.94 -22.04
C PHE A 156 -22.69 -10.50 -23.44
N GLU A 157 -22.48 -11.79 -23.61
CA GLU A 157 -23.16 -12.48 -24.72
C GLU A 157 -24.66 -12.37 -24.44
N SER A 158 -25.35 -11.64 -25.29
CA SER A 158 -26.81 -11.45 -25.27
C SER A 158 -27.53 -12.77 -25.50
N GLY A 159 -27.58 -13.60 -24.46
CA GLY A 159 -28.40 -14.77 -24.33
C GLY A 159 -29.57 -14.47 -23.38
N PRO A 160 -30.72 -15.20 -23.49
CA PRO A 160 -31.85 -14.95 -22.61
C PRO A 160 -31.44 -15.16 -21.16
N CYS A 161 -31.49 -14.09 -20.37
CA CYS A 161 -31.41 -13.96 -18.91
C CYS A 161 -31.18 -15.27 -18.12
N GLN A 162 -29.96 -15.78 -18.12
CA GLN A 162 -29.44 -16.43 -16.95
C GLN A 162 -28.52 -15.36 -16.29
N ALA A 163 -28.93 -14.89 -15.12
CA ALA A 163 -28.05 -14.08 -14.30
C ALA A 163 -26.74 -14.85 -14.19
N SER A 164 -25.66 -14.29 -14.70
CA SER A 164 -24.34 -14.92 -14.57
C SER A 164 -23.95 -14.86 -13.10
N ASP A 165 -23.10 -15.75 -12.65
CA ASP A 165 -22.52 -15.68 -11.28
C ASP A 165 -21.95 -14.30 -10.96
N TRP A 166 -21.58 -13.56 -12.00
CA TRP A 166 -21.15 -12.17 -12.01
C TRP A 166 -22.21 -11.17 -11.57
N ASP A 167 -23.45 -11.33 -12.01
CA ASP A 167 -24.53 -10.41 -11.65
C ASP A 167 -24.78 -10.49 -10.13
N TYR A 168 -24.61 -11.67 -9.55
CA TYR A 168 -24.68 -11.86 -8.09
C TYR A 168 -23.54 -11.18 -7.35
N GLU A 169 -22.31 -11.20 -7.88
CA GLU A 169 -21.16 -10.60 -7.23
C GLU A 169 -21.17 -9.07 -7.30
N VAL A 170 -21.58 -8.49 -8.44
CA VAL A 170 -21.78 -7.05 -8.56
C VAL A 170 -22.83 -6.58 -7.56
N TYR A 171 -23.93 -7.31 -7.38
CA TYR A 171 -24.94 -7.00 -6.37
C TYR A 171 -24.44 -7.13 -4.92
N HIS A 172 -23.45 -7.94 -4.67
CA HIS A 172 -22.88 -8.12 -3.31
C HIS A 172 -21.76 -7.13 -2.98
N ILE A 173 -21.19 -6.44 -3.95
CA ILE A 173 -20.24 -5.33 -3.74
C ILE A 173 -20.98 -4.04 -3.41
N PHE A 174 -22.24 -3.92 -3.82
CA PHE A 174 -23.15 -2.80 -3.59
C PHE A 174 -24.26 -3.15 -2.61
#